data_65f39e8a2ac0aad4ce56dd7b6bb8b128
#
_entry.id   65f39e8a2ac0aad4ce56dd7b6bb8b128
#
_cell.length_a   1.000
_cell.length_b   1.000
_cell.length_c   1.000
_cell.angle_alpha   90.00
_cell.angle_beta   90.00
_cell.angle_gamma   90.00
#
_symmetry.space_group_name_H-M   'P 1'
#
loop_
_entity.id
_entity.type
_entity.pdbx_description
1 polymer ?
#
loop_
_entity_poly.entity_id
_entity_poly.type
_entity_poly.pdbx_seq_one_letter_code
_entity_poly.pdbx_strand_id
1 'polypeptide(L)'
;QVIHTSPEYQTNLNFNTPTNRIITSMCSPERILFILKYGITYVRLEKEVDGKIESTDQKHIMRYQQMFAAMTVRQKIDEGITSGVIWHTQGSGKTALSYNLTYVLSDYFSQHNKVAKFYFIVDRLDLLEQATQEFEARGLEVKTANSRTELMEQFRNNQAMEGNSGKPEITVVNIQRFAEDKEKVKLDAYATNLQRIFIIDEAHRGYNPAGSFLANLFDADENSIKIALTGTPLLKEERASWKIFGEYFHTYYYDKSIQDGYTLKIIREDIETSYKEKLSQIYEKLETLVEKKDIKKSQIIEHDSYVKELLRYIITDIKQFRMIKGDNTLGGMVICETSEQARKLFAYFDEVQTELNKTSSNQSSFKVGLILHDSDDKETRKQIIKDFKKNMTVDILIVFNMLLTGFDAPRLKRLYFGRKLKDHNLLQAITRVNRPYKDNRYGYIIDFADIKSNFEQTNEAYMRELNRFN
;
A
#
# COMPACT_ATOMS: atom_id res chain seq x y z
N GLN A 1 13.05 -13.09 14.91
CA GLN A 1 14.44 -12.89 15.41
C GLN A 1 14.69 -11.47 15.88
N VAL A 2 14.17 -10.45 15.22
CA VAL A 2 14.36 -9.02 15.59
C VAL A 2 13.70 -8.67 16.93
N ILE A 3 12.62 -9.34 17.26
CA ILE A 3 11.78 -9.06 18.43
C ILE A 3 12.53 -9.00 19.78
N HIS A 4 13.66 -9.70 19.93
CA HIS A 4 14.41 -9.74 21.17
C HIS A 4 15.66 -8.86 21.15
N THR A 5 15.89 -8.10 20.10
CA THR A 5 16.99 -7.13 20.02
C THR A 5 16.52 -5.70 20.27
N SER A 6 15.23 -5.40 20.08
CA SER A 6 14.64 -4.09 20.38
C SER A 6 14.41 -3.92 21.88
N PRO A 7 14.73 -2.74 22.46
CA PRO A 7 14.57 -2.48 23.91
C PRO A 7 13.15 -2.73 24.43
N GLU A 8 12.13 -2.37 23.68
CA GLU A 8 10.71 -2.55 23.99
C GLU A 8 10.28 -4.02 24.10
N TYR A 9 11.09 -4.95 23.60
CA TYR A 9 10.78 -6.39 23.60
C TYR A 9 11.65 -7.19 24.55
N GLN A 10 12.57 -6.53 25.24
CA GLN A 10 13.46 -7.20 26.19
C GLN A 10 12.73 -7.57 27.46
N THR A 11 12.30 -8.81 27.55
CA THR A 11 11.72 -9.38 28.77
C THR A 11 12.64 -10.37 29.46
N ASN A 12 13.78 -10.69 28.85
CA ASN A 12 14.76 -11.60 29.37
C ASN A 12 16.16 -10.99 29.28
N LEU A 13 16.82 -10.84 30.41
CA LEU A 13 18.19 -10.31 30.50
C LEU A 13 19.27 -11.34 30.15
N ASN A 14 18.90 -12.63 30.03
CA ASN A 14 19.83 -13.67 29.62
C ASN A 14 19.95 -13.75 28.09
N PHE A 15 20.91 -13.03 27.55
CA PHE A 15 21.18 -12.95 26.10
C PHE A 15 21.95 -14.16 25.52
N ASN A 16 22.37 -15.10 26.36
CA ASN A 16 23.26 -16.19 25.94
C ASN A 16 22.55 -17.30 25.15
N THR A 17 21.24 -17.38 25.23
CA THR A 17 20.44 -18.40 24.54
C THR A 17 19.34 -17.79 23.69
N PRO A 18 19.44 -17.81 22.34
CA PRO A 18 18.43 -17.24 21.46
C PRO A 18 17.02 -17.82 21.69
N THR A 19 16.90 -19.11 21.92
CA THR A 19 15.63 -19.80 22.20
C THR A 19 14.99 -19.28 23.48
N ASN A 20 15.77 -19.12 24.56
CA ASN A 20 15.28 -18.61 25.82
C ASN A 20 14.76 -17.16 25.67
N ARG A 21 15.46 -16.32 24.92
CA ARG A 21 14.99 -14.96 24.62
C ARG A 21 13.65 -14.94 23.88
N ILE A 22 13.48 -15.78 22.86
CA ILE A 22 12.23 -15.88 22.14
C ILE A 22 11.09 -16.31 23.04
N ILE A 23 11.29 -17.39 23.82
CA ILE A 23 10.27 -17.90 24.75
C ILE A 23 9.89 -16.85 25.78
N THR A 24 10.83 -16.24 26.48
CA THR A 24 10.55 -15.27 27.52
C THR A 24 9.96 -13.96 26.97
N SER A 25 10.34 -13.56 25.77
CA SER A 25 9.79 -12.39 25.11
C SER A 25 8.34 -12.59 24.66
N MET A 26 8.06 -13.65 23.91
CA MET A 26 6.70 -13.91 23.39
C MET A 26 5.78 -14.58 24.39
N CYS A 27 6.33 -15.42 25.26
CA CYS A 27 5.54 -16.20 26.21
C CYS A 27 5.41 -15.53 27.58
N SER A 28 5.70 -14.23 27.70
CA SER A 28 5.32 -13.50 28.91
C SER A 28 3.80 -13.57 29.11
N PRO A 29 3.30 -13.72 30.33
CA PRO A 29 1.86 -13.86 30.60
C PRO A 29 1.02 -12.78 29.94
N GLU A 30 1.46 -11.53 30.00
CA GLU A 30 0.78 -10.38 29.40
C GLU A 30 0.62 -10.54 27.88
N ARG A 31 1.70 -10.90 27.18
CA ARG A 31 1.70 -11.02 25.71
C ARG A 31 0.91 -12.22 25.25
N ILE A 32 1.04 -13.36 25.94
CA ILE A 32 0.23 -14.56 25.62
C ILE A 32 -1.25 -14.25 25.82
N LEU A 33 -1.64 -13.66 26.93
CA LEU A 33 -3.03 -13.31 27.20
C LEU A 33 -3.55 -12.30 26.16
N PHE A 34 -2.72 -11.33 25.76
CA PHE A 34 -3.07 -10.38 24.71
C PHE A 34 -3.33 -11.08 23.36
N ILE A 35 -2.43 -11.99 22.95
CA ILE A 35 -2.59 -12.76 21.70
C ILE A 35 -3.84 -13.64 21.77
N LEU A 36 -4.04 -14.37 22.88
CA LEU A 36 -5.20 -15.25 23.05
C LEU A 36 -6.51 -14.47 23.01
N LYS A 37 -6.53 -13.26 23.60
CA LYS A 37 -7.75 -12.43 23.66
C LYS A 37 -8.02 -11.68 22.35
N TYR A 38 -7.00 -11.14 21.67
CA TYR A 38 -7.19 -10.24 20.55
C TYR A 38 -6.46 -10.66 19.26
N GLY A 39 -5.48 -11.53 19.37
CA GLY A 39 -4.53 -11.82 18.28
C GLY A 39 -4.91 -13.00 17.40
N ILE A 40 -5.94 -13.77 17.73
CA ILE A 40 -6.38 -14.94 16.96
C ILE A 40 -7.69 -14.61 16.27
N THR A 41 -7.72 -14.79 14.95
CA THR A 41 -8.89 -14.51 14.11
C THR A 41 -9.08 -15.62 13.09
N TYR A 42 -10.32 -15.98 12.82
CA TYR A 42 -10.67 -16.84 11.69
C TYR A 42 -11.08 -15.95 10.51
N VAL A 43 -10.44 -16.18 9.37
CA VAL A 43 -10.68 -15.42 8.14
C VAL A 43 -11.37 -16.34 7.15
N ARG A 44 -12.56 -15.99 6.71
CA ARG A 44 -13.29 -16.72 5.70
C ARG A 44 -12.77 -16.36 4.32
N LEU A 45 -12.20 -17.33 3.64
CA LEU A 45 -11.74 -17.20 2.26
C LEU A 45 -12.70 -17.92 1.34
N GLU A 46 -13.21 -17.21 0.35
CA GLU A 46 -14.03 -17.79 -0.70
C GLU A 46 -13.20 -17.99 -1.96
N LYS A 47 -13.27 -19.18 -2.51
CA LYS A 47 -12.66 -19.55 -3.80
C LYS A 47 -13.73 -20.11 -4.70
N GLU A 48 -13.73 -19.67 -5.94
CA GLU A 48 -14.53 -20.30 -6.98
C GLU A 48 -13.76 -21.48 -7.56
N VAL A 49 -14.30 -22.69 -7.37
CA VAL A 49 -13.79 -23.94 -7.90
C VAL A 49 -14.90 -24.57 -8.71
N ASP A 50 -14.66 -24.79 -9.99
CA ASP A 50 -15.63 -25.40 -10.93
C ASP A 50 -17.03 -24.74 -10.93
N GLY A 51 -17.06 -23.38 -10.83
CA GLY A 51 -18.31 -22.61 -10.80
C GLY A 51 -19.07 -22.68 -9.47
N LYS A 52 -18.51 -23.28 -8.43
CA LYS A 52 -19.03 -23.29 -7.07
C LYS A 52 -18.15 -22.46 -6.14
N ILE A 53 -18.78 -21.71 -5.26
CA ILE A 53 -18.07 -20.97 -4.21
C ILE A 53 -17.79 -21.91 -3.06
N GLU A 54 -16.53 -22.23 -2.85
CA GLU A 54 -16.05 -22.96 -1.68
C GLU A 54 -15.53 -21.95 -0.64
N SER A 55 -16.04 -22.01 0.57
CA SER A 55 -15.57 -21.18 1.69
C SER A 55 -14.68 -22.01 2.61
N THR A 56 -13.54 -21.44 3.00
CA THR A 56 -12.60 -22.08 3.94
C THR A 56 -12.25 -21.07 5.03
N ASP A 57 -12.40 -21.47 6.28
CA ASP A 57 -11.97 -20.66 7.41
C ASP A 57 -10.50 -20.92 7.73
N GLN A 58 -9.67 -19.89 7.65
CA GLN A 58 -8.25 -19.96 8.00
C GLN A 58 -7.98 -19.23 9.32
N LYS A 59 -7.24 -19.89 10.21
CA LYS A 59 -6.79 -19.25 11.45
C LYS A 59 -5.62 -18.32 11.16
N HIS A 60 -5.80 -17.03 11.46
CA HIS A 60 -4.77 -16.01 11.40
C HIS A 60 -4.34 -15.62 12.81
N ILE A 61 -3.04 -15.44 12.99
CA ILE A 61 -2.47 -14.94 14.24
C ILE A 61 -1.82 -13.59 13.95
N MET A 62 -2.06 -12.65 14.84
CA MET A 62 -1.45 -11.33 14.82
C MET A 62 0.07 -11.43 14.76
N ARG A 63 0.70 -10.73 13.84
CA ARG A 63 2.15 -10.62 13.77
C ARG A 63 2.67 -9.78 14.94
N TYR A 64 3.91 -9.99 15.36
CA TYR A 64 4.46 -9.28 16.51
C TYR A 64 4.39 -7.76 16.37
N GLN A 65 4.70 -7.20 15.20
CA GLN A 65 4.63 -5.75 14.96
C GLN A 65 3.20 -5.20 15.07
N GLN A 66 2.18 -6.01 14.73
CA GLN A 66 0.78 -5.64 14.92
C GLN A 66 0.40 -5.68 16.40
N MET A 67 0.86 -6.71 17.11
CA MET A 67 0.64 -6.86 18.55
C MET A 67 1.21 -5.68 19.32
N PHE A 68 2.48 -5.35 19.10
CA PHE A 68 3.12 -4.23 19.80
C PHE A 68 2.52 -2.89 19.42
N ALA A 69 2.18 -2.67 18.15
CA ALA A 69 1.45 -1.47 17.75
C ALA A 69 0.11 -1.34 18.50
N ALA A 70 -0.67 -2.43 18.59
CA ALA A 70 -1.95 -2.41 19.29
C ALA A 70 -1.79 -2.21 20.81
N MET A 71 -0.78 -2.83 21.43
CA MET A 71 -0.44 -2.62 22.84
C MET A 71 -0.03 -1.17 23.10
N THR A 72 0.83 -0.61 22.25
CA THR A 72 1.28 0.79 22.39
C THR A 72 0.13 1.77 22.19
N VAL A 73 -0.75 1.56 21.21
CA VAL A 73 -1.94 2.40 21.02
C VAL A 73 -2.79 2.41 22.29
N ARG A 74 -3.07 1.23 22.87
CA ARG A 74 -3.83 1.14 24.14
C ARG A 74 -3.14 1.90 25.27
N GLN A 75 -1.83 1.72 25.42
CA GLN A 75 -1.04 2.41 26.45
C GLN A 75 -1.07 3.93 26.24
N LYS A 76 -0.89 4.42 25.01
CA LYS A 76 -0.91 5.86 24.70
C LYS A 76 -2.27 6.49 24.98
N ILE A 77 -3.34 5.78 24.71
CA ILE A 77 -4.70 6.23 25.05
C ILE A 77 -4.88 6.28 26.58
N ASP A 78 -4.34 5.32 27.32
CA ASP A 78 -4.35 5.30 28.78
C ASP A 78 -3.55 6.47 29.39
N GLU A 79 -2.47 6.89 28.71
CA GLU A 79 -1.70 8.11 29.02
C GLU A 79 -2.44 9.41 28.64
N GLY A 80 -3.65 9.34 28.08
CA GLY A 80 -4.46 10.49 27.63
C GLY A 80 -4.10 11.02 26.25
N ILE A 81 -3.27 10.32 25.49
CA ILE A 81 -2.89 10.72 24.14
C ILE A 81 -3.93 10.18 23.15
N THR A 82 -4.61 11.09 22.46
CA THR A 82 -5.75 10.76 21.56
C THR A 82 -5.40 10.75 20.09
N SER A 83 -4.17 11.09 19.71
CA SER A 83 -3.78 11.17 18.30
C SER A 83 -2.34 10.70 18.10
N GLY A 84 -2.11 9.87 17.07
CA GLY A 84 -0.77 9.40 16.74
C GLY A 84 -0.68 8.65 15.42
N VAL A 85 0.56 8.36 15.02
CA VAL A 85 0.90 7.73 13.73
C VAL A 85 1.48 6.34 13.95
N ILE A 86 0.94 5.35 13.26
CA ILE A 86 1.55 4.03 13.10
C ILE A 86 2.25 4.00 11.75
N TRP A 87 3.57 4.03 11.78
CA TRP A 87 4.39 3.96 10.58
C TRP A 87 4.84 2.51 10.32
N HIS A 88 4.04 1.80 9.57
CA HIS A 88 4.33 0.43 9.15
C HIS A 88 4.49 0.36 7.64
N THR A 89 5.57 -0.26 7.17
CA THR A 89 5.83 -0.44 5.74
C THR A 89 4.70 -1.17 5.03
N GLN A 90 4.64 -1.04 3.73
CA GLN A 90 3.65 -1.78 2.93
C GLN A 90 3.83 -3.30 3.10
N GLY A 91 2.68 -4.02 3.20
CA GLY A 91 2.68 -5.47 3.42
C GLY A 91 2.85 -5.90 4.87
N SER A 92 3.01 -4.98 5.80
CA SER A 92 3.06 -5.27 7.23
C SER A 92 1.72 -5.73 7.83
N GLY A 93 0.61 -5.57 7.07
CA GLY A 93 -0.73 -5.96 7.51
C GLY A 93 -1.46 -4.86 8.27
N LYS A 94 -1.38 -3.60 7.83
CA LYS A 94 -2.06 -2.44 8.45
C LYS A 94 -3.58 -2.62 8.54
N THR A 95 -4.23 -3.15 7.50
CA THR A 95 -5.68 -3.42 7.52
C THR A 95 -6.05 -4.47 8.57
N ALA A 96 -5.27 -5.54 8.71
CA ALA A 96 -5.46 -6.53 9.76
C ALA A 96 -5.21 -5.95 11.15
N LEU A 97 -4.23 -5.04 11.30
CA LEU A 97 -4.02 -4.30 12.56
C LEU A 97 -5.25 -3.44 12.89
N SER A 98 -5.85 -2.77 11.90
CA SER A 98 -7.08 -1.99 12.11
C SER A 98 -8.23 -2.84 12.63
N TYR A 99 -8.41 -4.04 12.06
CA TYR A 99 -9.34 -5.02 12.60
C TYR A 99 -9.06 -5.35 14.06
N ASN A 100 -7.81 -5.66 14.39
CA ASN A 100 -7.44 -6.01 15.77
C ASN A 100 -7.66 -4.83 16.74
N LEU A 101 -7.41 -3.61 16.30
CA LEU A 101 -7.65 -2.39 17.09
C LEU A 101 -9.13 -2.22 17.43
N THR A 102 -10.07 -2.67 16.58
CA THR A 102 -11.50 -2.59 16.92
C THR A 102 -11.81 -3.41 18.17
N TYR A 103 -11.25 -4.60 18.31
CA TYR A 103 -11.45 -5.45 19.50
C TYR A 103 -10.70 -4.92 20.72
N VAL A 104 -9.44 -4.54 20.57
CA VAL A 104 -8.61 -4.03 21.68
C VAL A 104 -9.22 -2.77 22.28
N LEU A 105 -9.65 -1.83 21.43
CA LEU A 105 -10.19 -0.56 21.90
C LEU A 105 -11.66 -0.66 22.32
N SER A 106 -12.46 -1.55 21.74
CA SER A 106 -13.81 -1.84 22.25
C SER A 106 -13.75 -2.35 23.69
N ASP A 107 -12.87 -3.31 23.95
CA ASP A 107 -12.68 -3.85 25.31
C ASP A 107 -12.16 -2.79 26.29
N TYR A 108 -11.14 -2.02 25.85
CA TYR A 108 -10.59 -0.93 26.65
C TYR A 108 -11.67 0.09 27.06
N PHE A 109 -12.44 0.60 26.11
CA PHE A 109 -13.47 1.60 26.39
C PHE A 109 -14.66 1.04 27.16
N SER A 110 -15.01 -0.22 26.94
CA SER A 110 -16.02 -0.92 27.76
C SER A 110 -15.65 -0.93 29.23
N GLN A 111 -14.37 -1.16 29.57
CA GLN A 111 -13.87 -1.11 30.95
C GLN A 111 -13.91 0.31 31.54
N HIS A 112 -13.96 1.34 30.70
CA HIS A 112 -14.09 2.76 31.09
C HIS A 112 -15.53 3.30 30.94
N ASN A 113 -16.54 2.41 30.89
CA ASN A 113 -17.94 2.76 30.71
C ASN A 113 -18.23 3.61 29.48
N LYS A 114 -17.44 3.41 28.41
CA LYS A 114 -17.65 4.02 27.09
C LYS A 114 -17.86 2.97 26.04
N VAL A 115 -18.61 3.33 25.00
CA VAL A 115 -18.83 2.49 23.82
C VAL A 115 -17.99 3.04 22.67
N ALA A 116 -17.15 2.21 22.07
CA ALA A 116 -16.30 2.60 20.97
C ALA A 116 -17.06 2.54 19.61
N LYS A 117 -16.93 3.58 18.80
CA LYS A 117 -17.47 3.64 17.43
C LYS A 117 -16.35 3.91 16.44
N PHE A 118 -16.21 3.02 15.45
CA PHE A 118 -15.04 3.00 14.57
C PHE A 118 -15.36 3.52 13.18
N TYR A 119 -14.45 4.34 12.66
CA TYR A 119 -14.44 4.84 11.29
C TYR A 119 -13.10 4.50 10.64
N PHE A 120 -13.13 3.76 9.54
CA PHE A 120 -11.95 3.47 8.73
C PHE A 120 -11.97 4.35 7.48
N ILE A 121 -11.04 5.27 7.41
CA ILE A 121 -11.01 6.30 6.37
C ILE A 121 -9.96 5.94 5.32
N VAL A 122 -10.39 5.85 4.08
CA VAL A 122 -9.53 5.58 2.91
C VAL A 122 -9.63 6.72 1.89
N ASP A 123 -8.58 6.88 1.09
CA ASP A 123 -8.51 7.93 0.07
C ASP A 123 -9.03 7.50 -1.31
N ARG A 124 -9.34 6.21 -1.53
CA ARG A 124 -9.69 5.67 -2.85
C ARG A 124 -10.78 4.63 -2.79
N LEU A 125 -11.59 4.57 -3.86
CA LEU A 125 -12.71 3.62 -3.95
C LEU A 125 -12.29 2.15 -3.99
N ASP A 126 -11.17 1.84 -4.65
CA ASP A 126 -10.63 0.49 -4.68
C ASP A 126 -10.16 0.02 -3.30
N LEU A 127 -9.63 0.93 -2.49
CA LEU A 127 -9.27 0.65 -1.10
C LEU A 127 -10.49 0.47 -0.19
N LEU A 128 -11.59 1.17 -0.47
CA LEU A 128 -12.85 0.98 0.24
C LEU A 128 -13.38 -0.43 0.03
N GLU A 129 -13.48 -0.89 -1.22
CA GLU A 129 -13.93 -2.25 -1.55
C GLU A 129 -13.02 -3.31 -0.90
N GLN A 130 -11.70 -3.11 -0.97
CA GLN A 130 -10.72 -4.01 -0.36
C GLN A 130 -10.84 -4.06 1.17
N ALA A 131 -10.94 -2.92 1.83
CA ALA A 131 -11.05 -2.85 3.29
C ALA A 131 -12.37 -3.49 3.77
N THR A 132 -13.48 -3.23 3.07
CA THR A 132 -14.76 -3.83 3.36
C THR A 132 -14.66 -5.36 3.35
N GLN A 133 -14.16 -5.93 2.25
CA GLN A 133 -13.98 -7.39 2.12
C GLN A 133 -13.07 -7.98 3.20
N GLU A 134 -11.98 -7.29 3.53
CA GLU A 134 -11.04 -7.73 4.56
C GLU A 134 -11.66 -7.75 5.97
N PHE A 135 -12.48 -6.76 6.29
CA PHE A 135 -13.17 -6.69 7.59
C PHE A 135 -14.31 -7.70 7.68
N GLU A 136 -15.13 -7.84 6.64
CA GLU A 136 -16.21 -8.83 6.56
C GLU A 136 -15.67 -10.26 6.65
N ALA A 137 -14.58 -10.56 5.92
CA ALA A 137 -13.94 -11.87 5.97
C ALA A 137 -13.45 -12.26 7.38
N ARG A 138 -13.21 -11.25 8.24
CA ARG A 138 -12.83 -11.43 9.66
C ARG A 138 -14.01 -11.35 10.63
N GLY A 139 -15.22 -11.19 10.12
CA GLY A 139 -16.45 -11.24 10.89
C GLY A 139 -16.89 -9.90 11.52
N LEU A 140 -16.31 -8.76 11.10
CA LEU A 140 -16.88 -7.45 11.46
C LEU A 140 -18.15 -7.20 10.64
N GLU A 141 -19.05 -6.47 11.22
CA GLU A 141 -20.16 -5.85 10.48
C GLU A 141 -19.65 -4.53 9.88
N VAL A 142 -19.69 -4.44 8.54
CA VAL A 142 -19.13 -3.29 7.83
C VAL A 142 -20.24 -2.44 7.26
N LYS A 143 -20.22 -1.15 7.60
CA LYS A 143 -21.06 -0.13 6.98
C LYS A 143 -20.21 0.72 6.05
N THR A 144 -20.77 1.17 4.96
CA THR A 144 -20.12 2.09 4.03
C THR A 144 -20.93 3.38 3.96
N ALA A 145 -20.28 4.52 4.07
CA ALA A 145 -20.91 5.80 3.82
C ALA A 145 -20.56 6.26 2.39
N ASN A 146 -21.58 6.28 1.52
CA ASN A 146 -21.42 6.63 0.12
C ASN A 146 -21.78 8.09 -0.19
N SER A 147 -22.43 8.77 0.74
CA SER A 147 -22.78 10.19 0.68
C SER A 147 -22.42 10.88 1.98
N ARG A 148 -22.28 12.22 1.91
CA ARG A 148 -22.11 13.06 3.10
C ARG A 148 -23.27 12.88 4.07
N THR A 149 -24.50 12.87 3.56
CA THR A 149 -25.71 12.71 4.39
C THR A 149 -25.65 11.42 5.19
N GLU A 150 -25.36 10.29 4.53
CA GLU A 150 -25.20 8.99 5.20
C GLU A 150 -24.09 9.02 6.26
N LEU A 151 -22.93 9.61 5.94
CA LEU A 151 -21.83 9.71 6.91
C LEU A 151 -22.23 10.58 8.11
N MET A 152 -22.92 11.69 7.86
CA MET A 152 -23.34 12.60 8.92
C MET A 152 -24.45 11.99 9.78
N GLU A 153 -25.37 11.22 9.21
CA GLU A 153 -26.36 10.45 9.96
C GLU A 153 -25.67 9.43 10.87
N GLN A 154 -24.74 8.65 10.34
CA GLN A 154 -23.96 7.69 11.13
C GLN A 154 -23.10 8.39 12.21
N PHE A 155 -22.56 9.56 11.90
CA PHE A 155 -21.75 10.33 12.85
C PHE A 155 -22.60 10.91 14.00
N ARG A 156 -23.80 11.37 13.70
CA ARG A 156 -24.77 11.87 14.71
C ARG A 156 -25.42 10.75 15.50
N ASN A 157 -25.53 9.56 14.93
CA ASN A 157 -26.12 8.43 15.62
C ASN A 157 -25.24 8.03 16.81
N ASN A 158 -25.81 8.09 18.00
CA ASN A 158 -25.14 7.77 19.25
C ASN A 158 -25.09 6.26 19.55
N GLN A 159 -25.67 5.41 18.69
CA GLN A 159 -25.55 3.96 18.80
C GLN A 159 -24.23 3.50 18.16
N ALA A 160 -23.44 2.76 18.90
CA ALA A 160 -22.19 2.20 18.39
C ALA A 160 -22.40 0.93 17.58
N MET A 161 -23.51 0.23 17.81
CA MET A 161 -23.95 -0.95 17.08
C MET A 161 -25.41 -0.73 16.68
N GLU A 162 -25.66 -0.62 15.39
CA GLU A 162 -27.01 -0.45 14.83
C GLU A 162 -27.64 -1.79 14.43
N GLY A 163 -26.78 -2.84 14.27
CA GLY A 163 -27.22 -4.19 13.95
C GLY A 163 -27.53 -5.04 15.18
N ASN A 164 -28.47 -5.97 15.04
CA ASN A 164 -28.82 -6.93 16.09
C ASN A 164 -27.87 -8.15 16.14
N SER A 165 -26.74 -8.10 15.42
CA SER A 165 -25.83 -9.24 15.27
C SER A 165 -24.96 -9.48 16.50
N GLY A 166 -24.81 -8.50 17.38
CA GLY A 166 -23.87 -8.52 18.51
C GLY A 166 -22.38 -8.50 18.08
N LYS A 167 -22.11 -8.29 16.79
CA LYS A 167 -20.76 -8.20 16.24
C LYS A 167 -20.24 -6.77 16.32
N PRO A 168 -18.92 -6.57 16.51
CA PRO A 168 -18.32 -5.25 16.38
C PRO A 168 -18.55 -4.67 14.98
N GLU A 169 -18.87 -3.39 14.91
CA GLU A 169 -19.14 -2.67 13.67
C GLU A 169 -18.00 -1.69 13.35
N ILE A 170 -17.78 -1.48 12.04
CA ILE A 170 -16.85 -0.47 11.52
C ILE A 170 -17.46 0.23 10.30
N THR A 171 -17.40 1.55 10.27
CA THR A 171 -17.82 2.33 9.11
C THR A 171 -16.63 2.62 8.21
N VAL A 172 -16.66 2.15 6.97
CA VAL A 172 -15.61 2.43 5.97
C VAL A 172 -16.02 3.62 5.11
N VAL A 173 -15.16 4.62 5.02
CA VAL A 173 -15.43 5.92 4.39
C VAL A 173 -14.39 6.25 3.35
N ASN A 174 -14.81 6.58 2.13
CA ASN A 174 -13.92 7.17 1.13
C ASN A 174 -13.94 8.70 1.23
N ILE A 175 -12.84 9.28 1.73
CA ILE A 175 -12.75 10.71 2.00
C ILE A 175 -12.71 11.57 0.72
N GLN A 176 -12.29 11.04 -0.44
CA GLN A 176 -12.24 11.81 -1.68
C GLN A 176 -13.63 12.25 -2.17
N ARG A 177 -14.68 11.52 -1.83
CA ARG A 177 -16.05 11.88 -2.16
C ARG A 177 -16.52 13.18 -1.50
N PHE A 178 -15.81 13.60 -0.46
CA PHE A 178 -16.14 14.77 0.38
C PHE A 178 -15.06 15.87 0.32
N ALA A 179 -14.05 15.73 -0.55
CA ALA A 179 -12.88 16.61 -0.58
C ALA A 179 -13.21 18.08 -0.87
N GLU A 180 -14.30 18.34 -1.60
CA GLU A 180 -14.74 19.70 -1.97
C GLU A 180 -15.67 20.33 -0.93
N ASP A 181 -16.09 19.57 0.08
CA ASP A 181 -17.06 20.04 1.07
C ASP A 181 -16.37 20.80 2.20
N LYS A 182 -16.59 22.11 2.25
CA LYS A 182 -16.04 23.03 3.26
C LYS A 182 -17.02 23.35 4.39
N GLU A 183 -18.23 22.82 4.37
CA GLU A 183 -19.17 23.09 5.45
C GLU A 183 -18.74 22.46 6.77
N LYS A 184 -18.84 23.25 7.82
CA LYS A 184 -18.52 22.81 9.16
C LYS A 184 -19.55 21.74 9.62
N VAL A 185 -19.03 20.65 10.13
CA VAL A 185 -19.83 19.62 10.79
C VAL A 185 -20.21 20.11 12.18
N LYS A 186 -21.51 20.10 12.52
CA LYS A 186 -21.97 20.40 13.88
C LYS A 186 -22.58 19.14 14.47
N LEU A 187 -22.20 18.83 15.70
CA LEU A 187 -22.89 17.84 16.51
C LEU A 187 -23.90 18.53 17.40
N ASP A 188 -25.15 18.13 17.33
CA ASP A 188 -26.24 18.75 18.11
C ASP A 188 -26.19 18.37 19.61
N ALA A 189 -25.60 17.20 19.94
CA ALA A 189 -25.35 16.77 21.31
C ALA A 189 -24.12 15.85 21.37
N TYR A 190 -23.27 16.03 22.38
CA TYR A 190 -22.14 15.16 22.63
C TYR A 190 -22.56 14.02 23.58
N ALA A 191 -22.53 12.79 23.08
CA ALA A 191 -22.79 11.62 23.92
C ALA A 191 -21.51 11.28 24.72
N THR A 192 -21.51 11.57 26.01
CA THR A 192 -20.36 11.38 26.91
C THR A 192 -19.93 9.92 27.07
N ASN A 193 -20.83 8.99 26.80
CA ASN A 193 -20.58 7.55 26.84
C ASN A 193 -20.09 6.97 25.50
N LEU A 194 -20.02 7.77 24.43
CA LEU A 194 -19.56 7.32 23.13
C LEU A 194 -18.13 7.82 22.86
N GLN A 195 -17.26 6.92 22.46
CA GLN A 195 -15.91 7.25 22.03
C GLN A 195 -15.75 6.98 20.52
N ARG A 196 -15.59 8.03 19.72
CA ARG A 196 -15.31 7.89 18.29
C ARG A 196 -13.84 7.68 18.05
N ILE A 197 -13.52 6.73 17.15
CA ILE A 197 -12.15 6.34 16.81
C ILE A 197 -12.03 6.36 15.29
N PHE A 198 -11.16 7.23 14.80
CA PHE A 198 -10.83 7.33 13.39
C PHE A 198 -9.52 6.61 13.12
N ILE A 199 -9.55 5.61 12.26
CA ILE A 199 -8.37 4.93 11.73
C ILE A 199 -8.22 5.38 10.27
N ILE A 200 -7.15 6.12 9.96
CA ILE A 200 -6.97 6.78 8.69
C ILE A 200 -5.87 6.08 7.91
N ASP A 201 -6.22 5.35 6.86
CA ASP A 201 -5.24 4.70 5.98
C ASP A 201 -4.68 5.69 4.97
N GLU A 202 -3.36 5.59 4.71
CA GLU A 202 -2.60 6.52 3.87
C GLU A 202 -2.87 8.00 4.22
N ALA A 203 -2.85 8.31 5.50
CA ALA A 203 -3.25 9.58 6.12
C ALA A 203 -2.62 10.83 5.48
N HIS A 204 -1.48 10.67 4.80
CA HIS A 204 -0.78 11.75 4.11
C HIS A 204 -1.51 12.32 2.89
N ARG A 205 -2.55 11.64 2.37
CA ARG A 205 -3.19 12.01 1.10
C ARG A 205 -4.44 12.88 1.23
N GLY A 206 -5.25 12.64 2.22
CA GLY A 206 -6.60 13.22 2.31
C GLY A 206 -6.74 14.38 3.29
N TYR A 207 -5.69 14.74 4.02
CA TYR A 207 -5.77 15.74 5.06
C TYR A 207 -5.13 17.08 4.66
N ASN A 208 -5.94 18.14 4.69
CA ASN A 208 -5.49 19.52 4.63
C ASN A 208 -6.02 20.25 5.86
N PRO A 209 -5.18 20.65 6.82
CA PRO A 209 -5.63 21.34 8.03
C PRO A 209 -6.37 22.65 7.75
N ALA A 210 -6.14 23.27 6.59
CA ALA A 210 -6.75 24.54 6.20
C ALA A 210 -8.17 24.42 5.61
N GLY A 211 -8.88 23.28 5.81
CA GLY A 211 -10.27 23.17 5.41
C GLY A 211 -10.62 21.96 4.56
N SER A 212 -10.04 20.78 4.86
CA SER A 212 -10.57 19.54 4.31
C SER A 212 -11.79 19.06 5.12
N PHE A 213 -12.67 18.28 4.49
CA PHE A 213 -13.78 17.64 5.20
C PHE A 213 -13.33 16.83 6.41
N LEU A 214 -12.17 16.16 6.31
CA LEU A 214 -11.59 15.39 7.42
C LEU A 214 -11.17 16.30 8.59
N ALA A 215 -10.62 17.49 8.33
CA ALA A 215 -10.33 18.47 9.36
C ALA A 215 -11.62 18.94 10.04
N ASN A 216 -12.66 19.25 9.28
CA ASN A 216 -13.97 19.63 9.82
C ASN A 216 -14.61 18.52 10.67
N LEU A 217 -14.39 17.25 10.30
CA LEU A 217 -14.88 16.09 11.06
C LEU A 217 -14.13 15.94 12.39
N PHE A 218 -12.82 16.20 12.40
CA PHE A 218 -12.02 16.19 13.61
C PHE A 218 -12.35 17.34 14.57
N ASP A 219 -12.60 18.51 14.00
CA ASP A 219 -13.01 19.69 14.78
C ASP A 219 -14.40 19.50 15.39
N ALA A 220 -15.26 18.71 14.76
CA ALA A 220 -16.60 18.42 15.28
C ALA A 220 -16.57 17.50 16.53
N ASP A 221 -15.53 16.68 16.67
CA ASP A 221 -15.32 15.81 17.84
C ASP A 221 -13.85 15.87 18.29
N GLU A 222 -13.52 16.89 19.07
CA GLU A 222 -12.16 17.09 19.61
C GLU A 222 -11.69 15.93 20.52
N ASN A 223 -12.63 15.23 21.15
CA ASN A 223 -12.33 14.09 22.02
C ASN A 223 -12.19 12.77 21.26
N SER A 224 -12.35 12.78 19.95
CA SER A 224 -12.15 11.59 19.12
C SER A 224 -10.69 11.14 19.12
N ILE A 225 -10.51 9.81 19.00
CA ILE A 225 -9.19 9.23 18.83
C ILE A 225 -8.84 9.16 17.34
N LYS A 226 -7.61 9.54 17.00
CA LYS A 226 -7.14 9.64 15.62
C LYS A 226 -5.88 8.81 15.45
N ILE A 227 -5.98 7.67 14.75
CA ILE A 227 -4.87 6.74 14.50
C ILE A 227 -4.57 6.78 13.01
N ALA A 228 -3.49 7.44 12.65
CA ALA A 228 -3.02 7.52 11.28
C ALA A 228 -2.17 6.28 10.94
N LEU A 229 -2.48 5.60 9.85
CA LEU A 229 -1.70 4.50 9.32
C LEU A 229 -0.99 4.94 8.05
N THR A 230 0.30 4.66 7.92
CA THR A 230 1.04 4.95 6.70
C THR A 230 2.25 4.07 6.53
N GLY A 231 2.59 3.74 5.28
CA GLY A 231 3.87 3.09 4.94
C GLY A 231 4.95 4.12 4.61
N THR A 232 4.56 5.34 4.32
CA THR A 232 5.43 6.42 3.83
C THR A 232 4.94 7.77 4.37
N PRO A 233 5.24 8.12 5.63
CA PRO A 233 4.82 9.39 6.20
C PRO A 233 5.39 10.58 5.40
N LEU A 234 4.69 11.68 5.39
CA LEU A 234 5.19 12.92 4.83
C LEU A 234 6.21 13.53 5.79
N LEU A 235 7.41 13.80 5.27
CA LEU A 235 8.54 14.32 6.05
C LEU A 235 8.76 15.82 5.87
N LYS A 236 8.13 16.46 4.86
CA LYS A 236 8.26 17.91 4.62
C LYS A 236 7.66 18.68 5.79
N GLU A 237 8.42 19.65 6.31
CA GLU A 237 8.10 20.40 7.53
C GLU A 237 6.67 20.94 7.59
N GLU A 238 6.15 21.44 6.49
CA GLU A 238 4.79 22.03 6.43
C GLU A 238 3.66 20.99 6.48
N ARG A 239 3.94 19.72 6.10
CA ARG A 239 2.96 18.65 5.99
C ARG A 239 3.41 17.36 6.67
N ALA A 240 4.33 17.46 7.61
CA ALA A 240 4.82 16.29 8.33
C ALA A 240 3.66 15.56 9.04
N SER A 241 3.54 14.26 8.81
CA SER A 241 2.44 13.46 9.35
C SER A 241 2.34 13.56 10.88
N TRP A 242 3.47 13.63 11.58
CA TRP A 242 3.51 13.78 13.03
C TRP A 242 3.02 15.15 13.53
N LYS A 243 3.14 16.23 12.73
CA LYS A 243 2.59 17.55 13.09
C LYS A 243 1.06 17.56 13.01
N ILE A 244 0.49 16.71 12.17
CA ILE A 244 -0.95 16.65 11.92
C ILE A 244 -1.63 15.68 12.89
N PHE A 245 -1.04 14.49 13.06
CA PHE A 245 -1.65 13.38 13.78
C PHE A 245 -0.98 13.09 15.13
N GLY A 246 0.03 13.84 15.53
CA GLY A 246 0.81 13.58 16.74
C GLY A 246 2.01 12.67 16.48
N GLU A 247 2.66 12.27 17.58
CA GLU A 247 3.87 11.46 17.54
C GLU A 247 3.63 10.04 16.99
N TYR A 248 4.72 9.35 16.69
CA TYR A 248 4.63 7.95 16.27
C TYR A 248 4.27 7.06 17.47
N PHE A 249 3.15 6.35 17.36
CA PHE A 249 2.80 5.31 18.31
C PHE A 249 3.65 4.06 18.12
N HIS A 250 3.94 3.69 16.87
CA HIS A 250 4.79 2.53 16.57
C HIS A 250 5.40 2.65 15.19
N THR A 251 6.64 2.14 15.04
CA THR A 251 7.36 2.12 13.78
C THR A 251 7.75 0.69 13.39
N TYR A 252 7.57 0.35 12.12
CA TYR A 252 8.03 -0.90 11.53
C TYR A 252 8.43 -0.65 10.08
N TYR A 253 9.72 -0.39 9.87
CA TYR A 253 10.23 0.04 8.57
C TYR A 253 10.80 -1.12 7.74
N TYR A 254 11.30 -0.83 6.54
CA TYR A 254 11.75 -1.81 5.55
C TYR A 254 12.87 -2.70 6.03
N ASP A 255 13.84 -2.17 6.78
CA ASP A 255 14.96 -2.92 7.31
C ASP A 255 14.48 -4.10 8.17
N LYS A 256 13.60 -3.83 9.12
CA LYS A 256 12.98 -4.85 9.98
C LYS A 256 12.11 -5.81 9.15
N SER A 257 11.32 -5.26 8.23
CA SER A 257 10.43 -6.08 7.39
C SER A 257 11.19 -7.02 6.43
N ILE A 258 12.35 -6.58 5.92
CA ILE A 258 13.23 -7.42 5.10
C ILE A 258 13.89 -8.50 5.96
N GLN A 259 14.38 -8.16 7.15
CA GLN A 259 14.96 -9.13 8.09
C GLN A 259 13.96 -10.21 8.48
N ASP A 260 12.71 -9.85 8.67
CA ASP A 260 11.61 -10.77 9.00
C ASP A 260 11.09 -11.57 7.80
N GLY A 261 11.53 -11.25 6.58
CA GLY A 261 11.08 -11.91 5.36
C GLY A 261 9.69 -11.53 4.87
N TYR A 262 9.08 -10.47 5.42
CA TYR A 262 7.76 -9.99 4.96
C TYR A 262 7.82 -9.11 3.72
N THR A 263 8.97 -8.49 3.46
CA THR A 263 9.25 -7.75 2.23
C THR A 263 10.56 -8.20 1.63
N LEU A 264 10.67 -8.12 0.31
CA LEU A 264 11.87 -8.47 -0.40
C LEU A 264 12.81 -7.27 -0.50
N LYS A 265 14.11 -7.53 -0.51
CA LYS A 265 15.11 -6.54 -0.89
C LYS A 265 14.91 -6.16 -2.36
N ILE A 266 15.06 -4.89 -2.66
CA ILE A 266 14.95 -4.38 -4.03
C ILE A 266 16.35 -4.25 -4.61
N ILE A 267 16.53 -4.79 -5.83
CA ILE A 267 17.74 -4.63 -6.64
C ILE A 267 17.39 -3.65 -7.77
N ARG A 268 18.17 -2.59 -7.87
CA ARG A 268 18.15 -1.68 -9.00
C ARG A 268 19.17 -2.15 -10.02
N GLU A 269 18.74 -2.28 -11.25
CA GLU A 269 19.57 -2.59 -12.40
C GLU A 269 19.55 -1.42 -13.37
N ASP A 270 20.71 -1.07 -13.90
CA ASP A 270 20.83 -0.14 -15.02
C ASP A 270 20.47 -0.88 -16.32
N ILE A 271 20.02 -0.13 -17.32
CA ILE A 271 19.82 -0.67 -18.66
C ILE A 271 21.17 -1.13 -19.23
N GLU A 272 21.17 -2.22 -19.97
CA GLU A 272 22.37 -2.66 -20.71
C GLU A 272 22.93 -1.52 -21.56
N THR A 273 24.24 -1.34 -21.53
CA THR A 273 24.94 -0.21 -22.19
C THR A 273 24.56 -0.09 -23.68
N SER A 274 24.47 -1.22 -24.39
CA SER A 274 24.11 -1.26 -25.80
C SER A 274 22.71 -0.69 -26.09
N TYR A 275 21.73 -0.95 -25.21
CA TYR A 275 20.38 -0.39 -25.35
C TYR A 275 20.34 1.08 -24.91
N LYS A 276 21.09 1.42 -23.87
CA LYS A 276 21.21 2.81 -23.42
C LYS A 276 21.78 3.70 -24.53
N GLU A 277 22.82 3.24 -25.22
CA GLU A 277 23.41 3.93 -26.36
C GLU A 277 22.41 4.09 -27.52
N LYS A 278 21.69 3.05 -27.88
CA LYS A 278 20.66 3.11 -28.93
C LYS A 278 19.54 4.11 -28.59
N LEU A 279 19.02 4.07 -27.37
CA LEU A 279 18.00 5.00 -26.93
C LEU A 279 18.53 6.43 -26.89
N SER A 280 19.77 6.65 -26.46
CA SER A 280 20.43 7.96 -26.48
C SER A 280 20.60 8.49 -27.92
N GLN A 281 21.06 7.67 -28.84
CA GLN A 281 21.20 8.05 -30.25
C GLN A 281 19.85 8.43 -30.89
N ILE A 282 18.79 7.66 -30.59
CA ILE A 282 17.44 7.99 -31.07
C ILE A 282 16.99 9.31 -30.43
N TYR A 283 17.21 9.48 -29.13
CA TYR A 283 16.84 10.69 -28.41
C TYR A 283 17.54 11.93 -28.99
N GLU A 284 18.87 11.91 -29.15
CA GLU A 284 19.66 13.00 -29.70
C GLU A 284 19.26 13.34 -31.13
N LYS A 285 19.04 12.33 -31.97
CA LYS A 285 18.56 12.54 -33.33
C LYS A 285 17.21 13.24 -33.36
N LEU A 286 16.27 12.81 -32.51
CA LEU A 286 14.94 13.41 -32.41
C LEU A 286 14.99 14.78 -31.78
N GLU A 287 15.83 15.00 -30.74
CA GLU A 287 16.02 16.31 -30.12
C GLU A 287 16.50 17.37 -31.11
N THR A 288 17.46 17.01 -31.98
CA THR A 288 17.92 17.91 -33.05
C THR A 288 16.80 18.26 -34.05
N LEU A 289 15.87 17.35 -34.33
CA LEU A 289 14.71 17.62 -35.17
C LEU A 289 13.65 18.46 -34.46
N VAL A 290 13.50 18.27 -33.15
CA VAL A 290 12.56 18.97 -32.28
C VAL A 290 12.97 20.44 -32.11
N GLU A 291 14.24 20.73 -31.82
CA GLU A 291 14.74 22.11 -31.69
C GLU A 291 14.48 22.97 -32.93
N LYS A 292 14.46 22.33 -34.11
CA LYS A 292 14.13 23.00 -35.40
C LYS A 292 12.64 23.29 -35.58
N LYS A 293 11.74 22.70 -34.74
CA LYS A 293 10.27 22.75 -34.93
C LYS A 293 9.49 23.24 -33.73
N ASP A 294 10.15 23.74 -32.67
CA ASP A 294 9.50 24.17 -31.40
C ASP A 294 8.62 23.10 -30.72
N ILE A 295 8.96 21.82 -30.87
CA ILE A 295 8.23 20.69 -30.30
C ILE A 295 8.74 20.39 -28.87
N LYS A 296 7.85 20.03 -27.94
CA LYS A 296 8.20 19.74 -26.52
C LYS A 296 9.03 18.46 -26.40
N LYS A 297 10.02 18.43 -25.49
CA LYS A 297 10.84 17.24 -25.18
C LYS A 297 10.04 15.98 -24.85
N SER A 298 8.85 16.10 -24.27
CA SER A 298 7.95 14.96 -24.01
C SER A 298 7.57 14.18 -25.27
N GLN A 299 7.58 14.80 -26.44
CA GLN A 299 7.24 14.16 -27.70
C GLN A 299 8.35 13.24 -28.27
N ILE A 300 9.58 13.40 -27.77
CA ILE A 300 10.69 12.50 -28.16
C ILE A 300 10.42 11.09 -27.61
N ILE A 301 10.05 10.98 -26.36
CA ILE A 301 9.75 9.69 -25.71
C ILE A 301 8.46 9.04 -26.23
N GLU A 302 7.61 9.81 -26.86
CA GLU A 302 6.38 9.37 -27.53
C GLU A 302 6.61 9.03 -29.01
N HIS A 303 7.80 9.29 -29.56
CA HIS A 303 8.11 8.99 -30.96
C HIS A 303 8.19 7.48 -31.19
N ASP A 304 7.63 7.02 -32.28
CA ASP A 304 7.48 5.59 -32.59
C ASP A 304 8.80 4.82 -32.58
N SER A 305 9.89 5.42 -33.08
CA SER A 305 11.22 4.78 -33.04
C SER A 305 11.71 4.57 -31.61
N TYR A 306 11.49 5.53 -30.72
CA TYR A 306 11.86 5.42 -29.32
C TYR A 306 11.02 4.37 -28.61
N VAL A 307 9.70 4.42 -28.79
CA VAL A 307 8.73 3.47 -28.21
C VAL A 307 9.03 2.03 -28.66
N LYS A 308 9.28 1.81 -29.95
CA LYS A 308 9.57 0.46 -30.46
C LYS A 308 10.90 -0.08 -29.93
N GLU A 309 11.95 0.74 -29.81
CA GLU A 309 13.21 0.28 -29.22
C GLU A 309 13.07 -0.03 -27.72
N LEU A 310 12.33 0.80 -26.98
CA LEU A 310 12.01 0.53 -25.58
C LEU A 310 11.26 -0.80 -25.42
N LEU A 311 10.30 -1.09 -26.29
CA LEU A 311 9.57 -2.37 -26.31
C LEU A 311 10.49 -3.55 -26.59
N ARG A 312 11.41 -3.43 -27.55
CA ARG A 312 12.41 -4.48 -27.85
C ARG A 312 13.19 -4.84 -26.59
N TYR A 313 13.65 -3.83 -25.87
CA TYR A 313 14.36 -4.05 -24.61
C TYR A 313 13.46 -4.77 -23.60
N ILE A 314 12.27 -4.23 -23.30
CA ILE A 314 11.37 -4.77 -22.27
C ILE A 314 11.01 -6.23 -22.56
N ILE A 315 10.65 -6.57 -23.80
CA ILE A 315 10.28 -7.93 -24.19
C ILE A 315 11.49 -8.88 -24.07
N THR A 316 12.67 -8.44 -24.49
CA THR A 316 13.90 -9.25 -24.41
C THR A 316 14.29 -9.48 -22.95
N ASP A 317 14.28 -8.43 -22.16
CA ASP A 317 14.66 -8.48 -20.76
C ASP A 317 13.72 -9.37 -19.90
N ILE A 318 12.42 -9.23 -20.02
CA ILE A 318 11.48 -10.08 -19.26
C ILE A 318 11.57 -11.55 -19.68
N LYS A 319 11.83 -11.81 -20.95
CA LYS A 319 12.07 -13.17 -21.46
C LYS A 319 13.30 -13.79 -20.82
N GLN A 320 14.43 -13.08 -20.84
CA GLN A 320 15.66 -13.51 -20.20
C GLN A 320 15.48 -13.67 -18.68
N PHE A 321 14.82 -12.73 -18.04
CA PHE A 321 14.53 -12.77 -16.61
C PHE A 321 13.75 -14.02 -16.21
N ARG A 322 12.67 -14.36 -16.93
CA ARG A 322 11.88 -15.58 -16.69
C ARG A 322 12.71 -16.84 -16.93
N MET A 323 13.52 -16.86 -17.96
CA MET A 323 14.39 -17.99 -18.29
C MET A 323 15.45 -18.20 -17.17
N ILE A 324 16.12 -17.16 -16.73
CA ILE A 324 17.11 -17.22 -15.64
C ILE A 324 16.48 -17.69 -14.33
N LYS A 325 15.26 -17.24 -14.04
CA LYS A 325 14.53 -17.63 -12.82
C LYS A 325 13.83 -18.99 -12.92
N GLY A 326 13.71 -19.57 -14.12
CA GLY A 326 12.96 -20.81 -14.34
C GLY A 326 11.47 -20.67 -14.03
N ASP A 327 10.90 -19.46 -14.08
CA ASP A 327 9.51 -19.22 -13.68
C ASP A 327 8.80 -18.27 -14.64
N ASN A 328 7.94 -18.85 -15.48
CA ASN A 328 7.13 -18.12 -16.45
C ASN A 328 5.94 -17.36 -15.83
N THR A 329 5.70 -17.53 -14.55
CA THR A 329 4.60 -16.82 -13.86
C THR A 329 4.99 -15.43 -13.36
N LEU A 330 6.29 -15.07 -13.43
CA LEU A 330 6.77 -13.75 -13.00
C LEU A 330 6.24 -12.66 -13.93
N GLY A 331 5.69 -11.59 -13.34
CA GLY A 331 5.11 -10.47 -14.06
C GLY A 331 6.00 -9.24 -14.09
N GLY A 332 5.77 -8.38 -15.10
CA GLY A 332 6.39 -7.08 -15.26
C GLY A 332 5.39 -5.92 -15.17
N MET A 333 5.90 -4.72 -14.87
CA MET A 333 5.13 -3.47 -14.96
C MET A 333 6.01 -2.36 -15.55
N VAL A 334 5.48 -1.62 -16.50
CA VAL A 334 6.14 -0.47 -17.13
C VAL A 334 5.46 0.81 -16.63
N ILE A 335 6.21 1.66 -15.97
CA ILE A 335 5.76 3.00 -15.53
C ILE A 335 6.21 4.00 -16.59
N CYS A 336 5.26 4.54 -17.35
CA CYS A 336 5.52 5.47 -18.44
C CYS A 336 5.64 6.92 -17.95
N GLU A 337 6.35 7.74 -18.70
CA GLU A 337 6.47 9.18 -18.47
C GLU A 337 5.16 9.91 -18.80
N THR A 338 4.46 9.50 -19.87
CA THR A 338 3.19 10.07 -20.32
C THR A 338 2.14 9.01 -20.60
N SER A 339 0.86 9.39 -20.62
CA SER A 339 -0.23 8.50 -21.00
C SER A 339 -0.16 8.13 -22.51
N GLU A 340 0.31 9.04 -23.34
CA GLU A 340 0.47 8.80 -24.77
C GLU A 340 1.57 7.77 -25.05
N GLN A 341 2.70 7.87 -24.35
CA GLN A 341 3.74 6.84 -24.41
C GLN A 341 3.18 5.46 -24.03
N ALA A 342 2.35 5.40 -22.99
CA ALA A 342 1.73 4.15 -22.55
C ALA A 342 0.81 3.55 -23.63
N ARG A 343 0.00 4.39 -24.29
CA ARG A 343 -0.88 3.95 -25.41
C ARG A 343 -0.07 3.42 -26.57
N LYS A 344 1.00 4.10 -26.96
CA LYS A 344 1.87 3.67 -28.05
C LYS A 344 2.63 2.38 -27.74
N LEU A 345 3.13 2.23 -26.51
CA LEU A 345 3.74 0.95 -26.07
C LEU A 345 2.74 -0.20 -26.19
N PHE A 346 1.51 0.02 -25.80
CA PHE A 346 0.45 -0.99 -25.93
C PHE A 346 0.14 -1.30 -27.40
N ALA A 347 -0.03 -0.27 -28.22
CA ALA A 347 -0.39 -0.41 -29.64
C ALA A 347 0.68 -1.14 -30.47
N TYR A 348 1.97 -0.89 -30.21
CA TYR A 348 3.08 -1.51 -30.94
C TYR A 348 3.57 -2.83 -30.34
N PHE A 349 3.01 -3.29 -29.25
CA PHE A 349 3.53 -4.44 -28.51
C PHE A 349 3.56 -5.72 -29.35
N ASP A 350 2.44 -6.06 -29.99
CA ASP A 350 2.31 -7.29 -30.79
C ASP A 350 3.17 -7.25 -32.04
N GLU A 351 3.29 -6.08 -32.71
CA GLU A 351 4.17 -5.88 -33.86
C GLU A 351 5.62 -6.17 -33.48
N VAL A 352 6.11 -5.52 -32.43
CA VAL A 352 7.50 -5.67 -31.98
C VAL A 352 7.79 -7.08 -31.46
N GLN A 353 6.86 -7.69 -30.74
CA GLN A 353 6.98 -9.08 -30.33
C GLN A 353 7.09 -10.05 -31.50
N THR A 354 6.27 -9.84 -32.54
CA THR A 354 6.28 -10.64 -33.74
C THR A 354 7.62 -10.49 -34.48
N GLU A 355 8.16 -9.28 -34.60
CA GLU A 355 9.48 -9.03 -35.16
C GLU A 355 10.59 -9.78 -34.44
N LEU A 356 10.60 -9.70 -33.09
CA LEU A 356 11.59 -10.39 -32.25
C LEU A 356 11.50 -11.90 -32.37
N ASN A 357 10.29 -12.45 -32.51
CA ASN A 357 10.08 -13.88 -32.67
C ASN A 357 10.57 -14.42 -34.03
N LYS A 358 10.60 -13.60 -35.10
CA LYS A 358 11.17 -14.01 -36.39
C LYS A 358 12.69 -14.22 -36.33
N THR A 359 13.38 -13.52 -35.44
CA THR A 359 14.85 -13.59 -35.31
C THR A 359 15.31 -14.49 -34.18
N SER A 360 14.39 -15.00 -33.33
CA SER A 360 14.70 -15.80 -32.13
C SER A 360 14.26 -17.25 -32.30
N SER A 361 15.13 -18.19 -31.97
CA SER A 361 14.81 -19.63 -31.91
C SER A 361 13.81 -19.98 -30.82
N ASN A 362 13.70 -19.15 -29.81
CA ASN A 362 12.76 -19.31 -28.70
C ASN A 362 11.71 -18.21 -28.74
N GLN A 363 10.50 -18.54 -29.17
CA GLN A 363 9.41 -17.60 -29.32
C GLN A 363 8.81 -17.21 -27.97
N SER A 364 8.44 -15.93 -27.82
CA SER A 364 7.69 -15.43 -26.67
C SER A 364 6.26 -15.08 -27.08
N SER A 365 5.30 -15.35 -26.19
CA SER A 365 3.90 -14.98 -26.40
C SER A 365 3.39 -14.27 -25.14
N PHE A 366 3.97 -13.10 -24.86
CA PHE A 366 3.53 -12.28 -23.74
C PHE A 366 2.23 -11.56 -24.09
N LYS A 367 1.37 -11.41 -23.11
CA LYS A 367 0.18 -10.56 -23.15
C LYS A 367 0.36 -9.34 -22.30
N VAL A 368 -0.05 -8.20 -22.80
CA VAL A 368 0.08 -6.90 -22.16
C VAL A 368 -1.27 -6.32 -21.81
N GLY A 369 -1.37 -5.67 -20.66
CA GLY A 369 -2.55 -4.93 -20.21
C GLY A 369 -2.23 -3.45 -20.02
N LEU A 370 -3.05 -2.57 -20.61
CA LEU A 370 -2.95 -1.12 -20.46
C LEU A 370 -3.88 -0.66 -19.33
N ILE A 371 -3.36 0.10 -18.36
CA ILE A 371 -4.16 0.66 -17.25
C ILE A 371 -3.94 2.17 -17.18
N LEU A 372 -4.91 2.91 -17.70
CA LEU A 372 -4.97 4.38 -17.62
C LEU A 372 -6.29 4.81 -16.99
N HIS A 373 -6.34 6.03 -16.49
CA HIS A 373 -7.55 6.56 -15.86
C HIS A 373 -8.69 6.78 -16.87
N ASP A 374 -8.33 7.16 -18.08
CA ASP A 374 -9.20 7.63 -19.16
C ASP A 374 -9.36 6.67 -20.35
N SER A 375 -8.75 5.46 -20.31
CA SER A 375 -8.77 4.54 -21.46
C SER A 375 -9.93 3.57 -21.46
N ASP A 376 -10.34 3.09 -20.30
CA ASP A 376 -11.32 2.02 -20.17
C ASP A 376 -12.30 2.27 -19.05
N ASP A 377 -13.44 1.55 -19.08
CA ASP A 377 -14.34 1.54 -17.96
C ASP A 377 -13.73 0.83 -16.74
N LYS A 378 -14.36 1.00 -15.59
CA LYS A 378 -13.89 0.46 -14.32
C LYS A 378 -13.83 -1.09 -14.34
N GLU A 379 -14.75 -1.74 -15.03
CA GLU A 379 -14.86 -3.20 -15.06
C GLU A 379 -13.75 -3.82 -15.93
N THR A 380 -13.47 -3.26 -17.10
CA THR A 380 -12.35 -3.69 -17.94
C THR A 380 -11.03 -3.59 -17.19
N ARG A 381 -10.78 -2.48 -16.49
CA ARG A 381 -9.57 -2.34 -15.67
C ARG A 381 -9.50 -3.38 -14.54
N LYS A 382 -10.60 -3.66 -13.85
CA LYS A 382 -10.67 -4.72 -12.83
C LYS A 382 -10.35 -6.09 -13.43
N GLN A 383 -10.86 -6.37 -14.63
CA GLN A 383 -10.60 -7.64 -15.31
C GLN A 383 -9.11 -7.78 -15.68
N ILE A 384 -8.48 -6.76 -16.27
CA ILE A 384 -7.04 -6.77 -16.57
C ILE A 384 -6.21 -7.02 -15.29
N ILE A 385 -6.59 -6.37 -14.19
CA ILE A 385 -5.93 -6.56 -12.89
C ILE A 385 -6.11 -8.01 -12.40
N LYS A 386 -7.30 -8.59 -12.52
CA LYS A 386 -7.59 -9.98 -12.16
C LYS A 386 -6.79 -10.95 -13.03
N ASP A 387 -6.72 -10.67 -14.33
CA ASP A 387 -5.97 -11.45 -15.31
C ASP A 387 -4.45 -11.42 -15.04
N PHE A 388 -3.93 -10.28 -14.59
CA PHE A 388 -2.55 -10.21 -14.13
C PHE A 388 -2.33 -10.92 -12.80
N LYS A 389 -3.18 -10.69 -11.80
CA LYS A 389 -2.96 -11.16 -10.40
C LYS A 389 -3.28 -12.64 -10.21
N LYS A 390 -4.39 -13.12 -10.77
CA LYS A 390 -4.97 -14.43 -10.47
C LYS A 390 -4.90 -15.38 -11.67
N ASN A 391 -5.41 -14.97 -12.82
CA ASN A 391 -5.50 -15.83 -14.00
C ASN A 391 -4.15 -16.01 -14.69
N MET A 392 -3.20 -15.08 -14.47
CA MET A 392 -1.85 -15.08 -15.06
C MET A 392 -1.86 -15.06 -16.60
N THR A 393 -2.96 -14.55 -17.18
CA THR A 393 -3.13 -14.41 -18.63
C THR A 393 -2.58 -13.09 -19.19
N VAL A 394 -2.31 -12.11 -18.33
CA VAL A 394 -1.58 -10.89 -18.65
C VAL A 394 -0.21 -10.95 -17.98
N ASP A 395 0.86 -10.69 -18.74
CA ASP A 395 2.25 -10.83 -18.28
C ASP A 395 2.87 -9.51 -17.87
N ILE A 396 2.54 -8.43 -18.57
CA ILE A 396 3.10 -7.10 -18.38
C ILE A 396 1.98 -6.09 -18.27
N LEU A 397 2.03 -5.23 -17.26
CA LEU A 397 1.15 -4.08 -17.13
C LEU A 397 1.85 -2.81 -17.61
N ILE A 398 1.20 -2.04 -18.48
CA ILE A 398 1.65 -0.71 -18.91
C ILE A 398 0.79 0.33 -18.20
N VAL A 399 1.43 1.22 -17.41
CA VAL A 399 0.74 2.18 -16.57
C VAL A 399 1.37 3.57 -16.67
N PHE A 400 0.61 4.60 -16.31
CA PHE A 400 1.12 5.98 -16.16
C PHE A 400 1.01 6.45 -14.71
N ASN A 401 -0.19 6.75 -14.22
CA ASN A 401 -0.43 7.21 -12.84
C ASN A 401 -1.13 6.18 -11.97
N MET A 402 -1.74 5.17 -12.59
CA MET A 402 -2.48 4.14 -11.88
C MET A 402 -1.58 3.01 -11.37
N LEU A 403 -2.04 2.28 -10.38
CA LEU A 403 -1.38 1.13 -9.75
C LEU A 403 -0.04 1.46 -9.03
N LEU A 404 0.41 2.70 -9.03
CA LEU A 404 1.62 3.10 -8.29
C LEU A 404 1.42 2.99 -6.78
N THR A 405 0.18 3.03 -6.33
CA THR A 405 -0.21 2.93 -4.92
C THR A 405 -1.39 1.96 -4.77
N GLY A 406 -1.46 1.25 -3.63
CA GLY A 406 -2.57 0.34 -3.33
C GLY A 406 -2.59 -0.98 -4.13
N PHE A 407 -1.78 -1.12 -5.18
CA PHE A 407 -1.73 -2.34 -5.98
C PHE A 407 -0.84 -3.40 -5.32
N ASP A 408 -1.40 -4.57 -5.07
CA ASP A 408 -0.71 -5.72 -4.52
C ASP A 408 -0.79 -6.92 -5.47
N ALA A 409 0.35 -7.32 -6.02
CA ALA A 409 0.49 -8.46 -6.90
C ALA A 409 1.83 -9.16 -6.61
N PRO A 410 1.85 -10.25 -5.83
CA PRO A 410 3.09 -10.94 -5.44
C PRO A 410 3.97 -11.38 -6.60
N ARG A 411 3.36 -11.78 -7.73
CA ARG A 411 4.09 -12.18 -8.95
C ARG A 411 4.79 -11.03 -9.69
N LEU A 412 4.48 -9.77 -9.37
CA LEU A 412 5.16 -8.61 -9.95
C LEU A 412 6.58 -8.54 -9.38
N LYS A 413 7.59 -8.85 -10.21
CA LYS A 413 9.00 -8.90 -9.82
C LYS A 413 9.90 -8.00 -10.64
N ARG A 414 9.44 -7.53 -11.81
CA ARG A 414 10.20 -6.70 -12.72
C ARG A 414 9.47 -5.38 -12.94
N LEU A 415 10.09 -4.26 -12.57
CA LEU A 415 9.54 -2.92 -12.72
C LEU A 415 10.43 -2.09 -13.63
N TYR A 416 9.90 -1.71 -14.78
CA TYR A 416 10.55 -0.83 -15.73
C TYR A 416 10.17 0.62 -15.43
N PHE A 417 11.14 1.38 -14.94
CA PHE A 417 10.91 2.69 -14.34
C PHE A 417 11.27 3.80 -15.33
N GLY A 418 10.29 4.27 -16.12
CA GLY A 418 10.45 5.27 -17.16
C GLY A 418 10.16 6.71 -16.74
N ARG A 419 9.87 6.97 -15.47
CA ARG A 419 9.45 8.28 -14.97
C ARG A 419 10.21 8.72 -13.74
N LYS A 420 10.59 10.02 -13.67
CA LYS A 420 11.19 10.60 -12.46
C LYS A 420 10.13 10.83 -11.39
N LEU A 421 10.13 9.99 -10.36
CA LEU A 421 9.35 10.18 -9.14
C LEU A 421 10.28 10.56 -7.99
N LYS A 422 9.71 11.22 -6.97
CA LYS A 422 10.43 11.67 -5.77
C LYS A 422 9.67 11.30 -4.51
N ASP A 423 10.39 11.33 -3.39
CA ASP A 423 9.83 11.20 -2.05
C ASP A 423 8.92 9.95 -1.89
N HIS A 424 7.79 10.10 -1.22
CA HIS A 424 6.86 9.02 -0.96
C HIS A 424 6.32 8.32 -2.23
N ASN A 425 6.11 9.07 -3.34
CA ASN A 425 5.63 8.49 -4.60
C ASN A 425 6.64 7.51 -5.20
N LEU A 426 7.93 7.82 -5.09
CA LEU A 426 9.01 6.92 -5.50
C LEU A 426 8.99 5.63 -4.67
N LEU A 427 8.98 5.73 -3.35
CA LEU A 427 8.94 4.56 -2.46
C LEU A 427 7.69 3.71 -2.69
N GLN A 428 6.54 4.33 -2.88
CA GLN A 428 5.30 3.61 -3.15
C GLN A 428 5.35 2.84 -4.46
N ALA A 429 5.94 3.40 -5.51
CA ALA A 429 6.08 2.73 -6.80
C ALA A 429 7.07 1.55 -6.73
N ILE A 430 8.26 1.76 -6.16
CA ILE A 430 9.28 0.70 -6.09
C ILE A 430 8.86 -0.47 -5.19
N THR A 431 8.04 -0.23 -4.18
CA THR A 431 7.55 -1.29 -3.27
C THR A 431 6.51 -2.20 -3.89
N ARG A 432 6.13 -1.99 -5.14
CA ARG A 432 5.26 -2.93 -5.86
C ARG A 432 5.94 -4.27 -6.13
N VAL A 433 7.26 -4.31 -6.30
CA VAL A 433 8.03 -5.52 -6.59
C VAL A 433 8.57 -6.24 -5.35
N ASN A 434 8.39 -5.72 -4.17
CA ASN A 434 9.01 -6.23 -2.95
C ASN A 434 8.17 -7.28 -2.19
N ARG A 435 7.10 -7.80 -2.78
CA ARG A 435 6.27 -8.85 -2.16
C ARG A 435 6.92 -10.21 -2.26
N PRO A 436 6.90 -11.05 -1.21
CA PRO A 436 7.30 -12.45 -1.31
C PRO A 436 6.47 -13.19 -2.38
N TYR A 437 7.13 -13.98 -3.20
CA TYR A 437 6.48 -14.81 -4.21
C TYR A 437 7.36 -16.01 -4.52
N LYS A 438 6.89 -17.23 -4.22
CA LYS A 438 7.66 -18.46 -4.37
C LYS A 438 9.07 -18.30 -3.76
N ASP A 439 10.10 -18.79 -4.44
CA ASP A 439 11.51 -18.73 -3.99
C ASP A 439 12.23 -17.41 -4.36
N ASN A 440 11.50 -16.43 -4.92
CA ASN A 440 12.09 -15.15 -5.29
C ASN A 440 12.43 -14.33 -4.05
N ARG A 441 13.72 -14.02 -3.87
CA ARG A 441 14.26 -13.26 -2.73
C ARG A 441 14.37 -11.75 -2.97
N TYR A 442 14.16 -11.30 -4.23
CA TYR A 442 14.37 -9.91 -4.64
C TYR A 442 13.24 -9.42 -5.53
N GLY A 443 12.97 -8.13 -5.44
CA GLY A 443 12.28 -7.37 -6.49
C GLY A 443 13.30 -6.62 -7.33
N TYR A 444 13.03 -6.42 -8.61
CA TYR A 444 13.98 -5.83 -9.55
C TYR A 444 13.39 -4.58 -10.21
N ILE A 445 14.18 -3.53 -10.23
CA ILE A 445 13.85 -2.26 -10.89
C ILE A 445 14.84 -2.03 -12.02
N ILE A 446 14.34 -1.84 -13.21
CA ILE A 446 15.11 -1.40 -14.38
C ILE A 446 14.91 0.11 -14.51
N ASP A 447 15.99 0.84 -14.38
CA ASP A 447 15.96 2.28 -14.26
C ASP A 447 16.23 2.99 -15.58
N PHE A 448 15.18 3.46 -16.24
CA PHE A 448 15.26 4.32 -17.43
C PHE A 448 15.25 5.82 -17.10
N ALA A 449 14.92 6.20 -15.87
CA ALA A 449 14.68 7.59 -15.50
C ALA A 449 15.79 8.19 -14.64
N ASP A 450 16.86 7.44 -14.38
CA ASP A 450 17.97 7.81 -13.49
C ASP A 450 17.47 8.29 -12.10
N ILE A 451 16.76 7.38 -11.43
CA ILE A 451 16.16 7.66 -10.10
C ILE A 451 17.13 7.46 -8.93
N LYS A 452 18.40 7.06 -9.17
CA LYS A 452 19.37 6.69 -8.14
C LYS A 452 19.50 7.75 -7.06
N SER A 453 19.80 8.98 -7.45
CA SER A 453 19.99 10.08 -6.50
C SER A 453 18.70 10.41 -5.72
N ASN A 454 17.55 10.37 -6.38
CA ASN A 454 16.26 10.57 -5.73
C ASN A 454 15.95 9.46 -4.72
N PHE A 455 16.31 8.21 -5.04
CA PHE A 455 16.13 7.08 -4.14
C PHE A 455 17.02 7.19 -2.90
N GLU A 456 18.31 7.50 -3.07
CA GLU A 456 19.27 7.68 -1.99
C GLU A 456 18.83 8.81 -1.05
N GLN A 457 18.51 9.99 -1.57
CA GLN A 457 18.02 11.13 -0.80
C GLN A 457 16.72 10.83 -0.04
N THR A 458 15.79 10.16 -0.71
CA THR A 458 14.50 9.77 -0.10
C THR A 458 14.75 8.78 1.04
N ASN A 459 15.55 7.75 0.82
CA ASN A 459 15.86 6.75 1.84
C ASN A 459 16.58 7.37 3.05
N GLU A 460 17.55 8.24 2.84
CA GLU A 460 18.23 8.97 3.93
C GLU A 460 17.26 9.84 4.75
N ALA A 461 16.31 10.51 4.09
CA ALA A 461 15.33 11.32 4.78
C ALA A 461 14.44 10.47 5.70
N TYR A 462 14.00 9.30 5.22
CA TYR A 462 13.20 8.36 6.02
C TYR A 462 14.03 7.74 7.16
N MET A 463 15.29 7.40 6.94
CA MET A 463 16.16 6.88 8.01
C MET A 463 16.45 7.93 9.09
N ARG A 464 16.63 9.20 8.71
CA ARG A 464 16.75 10.30 9.69
C ARG A 464 15.51 10.46 10.53
N GLU A 465 14.33 10.39 9.93
CA GLU A 465 13.06 10.49 10.66
C GLU A 465 12.86 9.30 11.61
N LEU A 466 13.18 8.08 11.19
CA LEU A 466 13.16 6.91 12.08
C LEU A 466 14.07 7.07 13.30
N ASN A 467 15.30 7.54 13.07
CA ASN A 467 16.27 7.75 14.17
C ASN A 467 15.89 8.87 15.12
N ARG A 468 14.98 9.77 14.71
CA ARG A 468 14.47 10.84 15.57
C ARG A 468 13.46 10.33 16.61
N PHE A 469 12.71 9.26 16.27
CA PHE A 469 11.61 8.75 17.09
C PHE A 469 11.87 7.37 17.70
N ASN A 470 12.96 6.69 17.37
CA ASN A 470 13.47 5.50 18.03
C ASN A 470 14.65 5.87 18.94
#